data_1a85f2fa5517d731ca5d472badb07759
#
_entry.id   1a85f2fa5517d731ca5d472badb07759
#
_cell.length_a   1.000
_cell.length_b   1.000
_cell.length_c   1.000
_cell.angle_alpha   90.00
_cell.angle_beta   90.00
_cell.angle_gamma   90.00
#
_symmetry.space_group_name_H-M   'P 1'
#
loop_
_entity.id
_entity.type
_entity.pdbx_description
1 polymer ?
#
loop_
_entity_poly.entity_id
_entity_poly.type
_entity_poly.pdbx_seq_one_letter_code
_entity_poly.pdbx_strand_id
1 'polypeptide(L)'
;MNIAILYGGKTGEHEVSMVSASSVARNIDATKHNINLISITKEGLWYLQPVSELEKVQKDAKAILSDKPTENQIVVIPGAGVKSGLCKISNGKTEALPTDVVFPVLHGTYGEDGLVQGLLEMAE
;
A
#
# COMPACT_ATOMS: atom_id res chain seq x y z
N MET A 1 -0.26 -16.03 -1.18
CA MET A 1 0.67 -15.02 -0.61
C MET A 1 -0.08 -13.80 -0.14
N ASN A 2 0.43 -13.14 0.88
CA ASN A 2 -0.04 -11.84 1.32
C ASN A 2 0.79 -10.77 0.62
N ILE A 3 0.17 -9.98 -0.24
CA ILE A 3 0.85 -8.97 -1.04
C ILE A 3 0.32 -7.59 -0.65
N ALA A 4 1.23 -6.66 -0.36
CA ALA A 4 0.88 -5.26 -0.13
C ALA A 4 1.30 -4.43 -1.33
N ILE A 5 0.37 -3.66 -1.89
CA ILE A 5 0.67 -2.71 -2.97
C ILE A 5 0.71 -1.33 -2.35
N LEU A 6 1.86 -0.66 -2.45
CA LEU A 6 2.06 0.70 -1.96
C LEU A 6 1.97 1.68 -3.11
N TYR A 7 1.18 2.74 -2.95
CA TYR A 7 1.02 3.73 -3.99
C TYR A 7 0.75 5.12 -3.41
N GLY A 8 0.88 6.13 -4.26
CA GLY A 8 0.75 7.52 -3.87
C GLY A 8 2.11 8.17 -3.59
N GLY A 9 2.26 8.80 -2.44
CA GLY A 9 3.51 9.37 -2.00
C GLY A 9 3.54 10.88 -2.00
N LYS A 10 4.64 11.45 -1.51
CA LYS A 10 4.78 12.89 -1.22
C LYS A 10 5.13 13.76 -2.41
N THR A 11 5.44 13.18 -3.56
CA THR A 11 5.98 13.91 -4.70
C THR A 11 4.88 14.41 -5.64
N GLY A 12 5.27 15.23 -6.62
CA GLY A 12 4.39 15.64 -7.71
C GLY A 12 3.95 14.50 -8.62
N GLU A 13 4.55 13.31 -8.46
CA GLU A 13 4.22 12.11 -9.21
C GLU A 13 3.12 11.26 -8.55
N HIS A 14 2.43 11.82 -7.54
CA HIS A 14 1.42 11.11 -6.76
C HIS A 14 0.32 10.53 -7.65
N GLU A 15 -0.24 11.32 -8.56
CA GLU A 15 -1.32 10.88 -9.44
C GLU A 15 -0.86 9.82 -10.43
N VAL A 16 0.38 9.90 -10.91
CA VAL A 16 0.97 8.88 -11.79
C VAL A 16 1.07 7.56 -11.06
N SER A 17 1.51 7.60 -9.80
CA SER A 17 1.58 6.42 -8.95
C SER A 17 0.20 5.77 -8.79
N MET A 18 -0.85 6.56 -8.57
CA MET A 18 -2.22 6.04 -8.42
C MET A 18 -2.71 5.34 -9.68
N VAL A 19 -2.43 5.91 -10.85
CA VAL A 19 -2.80 5.30 -12.14
C VAL A 19 -2.04 3.99 -12.35
N SER A 20 -0.74 3.99 -12.09
CA SER A 20 0.10 2.80 -12.24
C SER A 20 -0.32 1.69 -11.28
N ALA A 21 -0.61 2.03 -10.03
CA ALA A 21 -1.07 1.06 -9.03
C ALA A 21 -2.43 0.48 -9.39
N SER A 22 -3.31 1.30 -9.96
CA SER A 22 -4.61 0.83 -10.42
C SER A 22 -4.46 -0.22 -11.53
N SER A 23 -3.50 -0.02 -12.44
CA SER A 23 -3.19 -0.99 -13.49
C SER A 23 -2.62 -2.29 -12.90
N VAL A 24 -1.71 -2.20 -11.93
CA VAL A 24 -1.16 -3.39 -11.25
C VAL A 24 -2.29 -4.15 -10.54
N ALA A 25 -3.12 -3.45 -9.77
CA ALA A 25 -4.21 -4.06 -9.02
C ALA A 25 -5.24 -4.71 -9.95
N ARG A 26 -5.48 -4.12 -11.10
CA ARG A 26 -6.42 -4.65 -12.10
C ARG A 26 -5.96 -5.98 -12.67
N ASN A 27 -4.66 -6.17 -12.78
CA ASN A 27 -4.07 -7.35 -13.43
C ASN A 27 -3.58 -8.43 -12.46
N ILE A 28 -3.67 -8.19 -11.15
CA ILE A 28 -3.24 -9.19 -10.16
C ILE A 28 -4.35 -10.21 -9.92
N ASP A 29 -3.97 -11.46 -9.68
CA ASP A 29 -4.94 -12.54 -9.45
C ASP A 29 -5.33 -12.58 -7.96
N ALA A 30 -6.46 -11.97 -7.63
CA ALA A 30 -6.97 -11.91 -6.27
C ALA A 30 -7.52 -13.25 -5.77
N THR A 31 -7.67 -14.25 -6.66
CA THR A 31 -8.08 -15.60 -6.24
C THR A 31 -6.91 -16.41 -5.69
N LYS A 32 -5.68 -16.04 -6.06
CA LYS A 32 -4.46 -16.75 -5.64
C LYS A 32 -3.72 -16.02 -4.52
N HIS A 33 -3.97 -14.73 -4.34
CA HIS A 33 -3.24 -13.90 -3.39
C HIS A 33 -4.18 -13.04 -2.57
N ASN A 34 -3.78 -12.78 -1.33
CA ASN A 34 -4.46 -11.82 -0.49
C ASN A 34 -3.82 -10.46 -0.74
N ILE A 35 -4.58 -9.51 -1.25
CA ILE A 35 -4.08 -8.20 -1.68
C ILE A 35 -4.48 -7.14 -0.68
N ASN A 36 -3.50 -6.42 -0.15
CA ASN A 36 -3.70 -5.26 0.70
C ASN A 36 -3.26 -4.01 -0.05
N LEU A 37 -4.18 -3.07 -0.23
CA LEU A 37 -3.90 -1.81 -0.90
C LEU A 37 -3.57 -0.75 0.15
N ILE A 38 -2.36 -0.22 0.10
CA ILE A 38 -1.89 0.78 1.06
C ILE A 38 -1.57 2.06 0.31
N SER A 39 -2.35 3.10 0.58
CA SER A 39 -2.14 4.42 -0.02
C SER A 39 -1.23 5.26 0.89
N ILE A 40 -0.38 6.07 0.27
CA ILE A 40 0.47 7.01 0.96
C ILE A 40 0.02 8.40 0.54
N THR A 41 -0.38 9.24 1.51
CA THR A 41 -0.83 10.59 1.22
C THR A 41 0.34 11.47 0.81
N LYS A 42 0.04 12.67 0.30
CA LYS A 42 1.10 13.64 -0.02
C LYS A 42 1.87 14.09 1.22
N GLU A 43 1.25 13.99 2.39
CA GLU A 43 1.89 14.27 3.69
C GLU A 43 2.73 13.09 4.20
N GLY A 44 2.63 11.92 3.56
CA GLY A 44 3.40 10.74 3.92
C GLY A 44 2.72 9.81 4.90
N LEU A 45 1.43 9.96 5.13
CA LEU A 45 0.65 9.06 5.99
C LEU A 45 0.17 7.86 5.19
N TRP A 46 0.23 6.68 5.79
CA TRP A 46 -0.11 5.42 5.16
C TRP A 46 -1.46 4.92 5.66
N TYR A 47 -2.33 4.52 4.74
CA TYR A 47 -3.66 4.02 5.05
C TYR A 47 -3.97 2.74 4.30
N LEU A 48 -4.57 1.77 4.99
CA LEU A 48 -5.08 0.55 4.35
C LEU A 48 -6.43 0.89 3.72
N GLN A 49 -6.53 0.70 2.42
CA GLN A 49 -7.77 0.93 1.68
C GLN A 49 -8.67 -0.30 1.76
N PRO A 50 -9.99 -0.12 1.71
CA PRO A 50 -10.92 -1.25 1.77
C PRO A 50 -10.84 -2.14 0.53
N VAL A 51 -11.21 -3.41 0.66
CA VAL A 51 -11.18 -4.38 -0.43
C VAL A 51 -12.08 -3.98 -1.60
N SER A 52 -13.09 -3.14 -1.34
CA SER A 52 -13.96 -2.61 -2.39
C SER A 52 -13.20 -1.78 -3.43
N GLU A 53 -12.04 -1.21 -3.07
CA GLU A 53 -11.20 -0.49 -4.03
C GLU A 53 -10.57 -1.44 -5.04
N LEU A 54 -10.15 -2.62 -4.62
CA LEU A 54 -9.63 -3.65 -5.52
C LEU A 54 -10.73 -4.12 -6.48
N GLU A 55 -11.91 -4.40 -5.95
CA GLU A 55 -13.06 -4.81 -6.77
C GLU A 55 -13.42 -3.75 -7.80
N LYS A 56 -13.41 -2.47 -7.39
CA LYS A 56 -13.73 -1.35 -8.27
C LYS A 56 -12.81 -1.30 -9.50
N VAL A 57 -11.50 -1.39 -9.31
CA VAL A 57 -10.56 -1.31 -10.43
C VAL A 57 -10.55 -2.57 -11.28
N GLN A 58 -10.88 -3.72 -10.71
CA GLN A 58 -10.95 -4.96 -11.47
C GLN A 58 -12.20 -5.03 -12.36
N LYS A 59 -13.26 -4.34 -11.97
CA LYS A 59 -14.50 -4.29 -12.75
C LYS A 59 -14.56 -3.15 -13.75
N ASP A 60 -13.81 -2.07 -13.52
CA ASP A 60 -13.85 -0.87 -14.35
C ASP A 60 -12.42 -0.49 -14.77
N ALA A 61 -12.14 -0.63 -16.07
CA ALA A 61 -10.81 -0.33 -16.63
C ALA A 61 -10.41 1.14 -16.49
N LYS A 62 -11.35 2.03 -16.21
CA LYS A 62 -11.09 3.47 -16.05
C LYS A 62 -11.05 3.90 -14.59
N ALA A 63 -11.40 3.02 -13.65
CA ALA A 63 -11.40 3.36 -12.24
C ALA A 63 -9.98 3.51 -11.70
N ILE A 64 -9.81 4.44 -10.77
CA ILE A 64 -8.54 4.73 -10.12
C ILE A 64 -8.70 4.42 -8.63
N LEU A 65 -7.67 3.81 -8.04
CA LEU A 65 -7.64 3.54 -6.60
C LEU A 65 -7.73 4.83 -5.79
N SER A 66 -8.42 4.77 -4.65
CA SER A 66 -8.54 5.91 -3.75
C SER A 66 -7.26 6.10 -2.92
N ASP A 67 -6.92 7.35 -2.62
CA ASP A 67 -5.85 7.72 -1.70
C ASP A 67 -6.39 8.40 -0.43
N LYS A 68 -7.70 8.35 -0.22
CA LYS A 68 -8.32 9.05 0.90
C LYS A 68 -7.97 8.39 2.23
N PRO A 69 -7.79 9.19 3.30
CA PRO A 69 -7.62 8.63 4.64
C PRO A 69 -8.75 7.69 5.01
N THR A 70 -8.40 6.60 5.70
CA THR A 70 -9.36 5.65 6.22
C THR A 70 -9.19 5.53 7.74
N GLU A 71 -10.03 4.75 8.39
CA GLU A 71 -9.88 4.47 9.84
C GLU A 71 -8.74 3.51 10.14
N ASN A 72 -8.08 2.95 9.12
CA ASN A 72 -6.99 1.99 9.29
C ASN A 72 -5.67 2.58 8.81
N GLN A 73 -4.94 3.20 9.73
CA GLN A 73 -3.61 3.71 9.43
C GLN A 73 -2.59 2.57 9.48
N ILE A 74 -1.61 2.61 8.60
CA ILE A 74 -0.54 1.60 8.56
C ILE A 74 0.73 2.18 9.16
N VAL A 75 1.40 1.37 9.98
CA VAL A 75 2.70 1.70 10.56
C VAL A 75 3.68 0.58 10.27
N VAL A 76 4.97 0.93 10.21
CA VAL A 76 6.07 -0.02 9.99
C VAL A 76 6.78 -0.23 11.30
N ILE A 77 7.01 -1.50 11.68
CA ILE A 77 7.74 -1.84 12.90
C ILE A 77 9.08 -2.47 12.49
N PRO A 78 10.19 -1.76 12.67
CA PRO A 78 11.51 -2.28 12.29
C PRO A 78 11.85 -3.58 13.03
N GLY A 79 12.34 -4.57 12.29
CA GLY A 79 12.77 -5.83 12.84
C GLY A 79 11.67 -6.84 13.15
N ALA A 80 10.40 -6.50 12.92
CA ALA A 80 9.29 -7.39 13.26
C ALA A 80 9.01 -8.48 12.21
N GLY A 81 9.58 -8.37 11.02
CA GLY A 81 9.53 -9.40 9.98
C GLY A 81 8.21 -9.50 9.23
N VAL A 82 8.04 -10.60 8.51
CA VAL A 82 6.90 -10.84 7.61
C VAL A 82 5.55 -10.77 8.33
N LYS A 83 5.49 -11.28 9.56
CA LYS A 83 4.22 -11.38 10.29
C LYS A 83 3.74 -10.06 10.88
N SER A 84 4.66 -9.18 11.28
CA SER A 84 4.33 -7.99 12.08
C SER A 84 5.04 -6.72 11.64
N GLY A 85 5.80 -6.76 10.54
CA GLY A 85 6.52 -5.59 10.03
C GLY A 85 5.61 -4.46 9.61
N LEU A 86 4.40 -4.80 9.11
CA LEU A 86 3.35 -3.85 8.83
C LEU A 86 2.19 -4.12 9.79
N CYS A 87 1.67 -3.06 10.39
CA CYS A 87 0.54 -3.16 11.30
C CYS A 87 -0.49 -2.08 10.96
N LYS A 88 -1.76 -2.40 11.19
CA LYS A 88 -2.80 -1.38 11.08
C LYS A 88 -3.21 -0.92 12.47
N ILE A 89 -3.49 0.37 12.58
CA ILE A 89 -4.00 1.00 13.79
C ILE A 89 -5.44 1.44 13.51
N SER A 90 -6.37 0.96 14.31
CA SER A 90 -7.78 1.32 14.20
C SER A 90 -8.35 1.45 15.60
N ASN A 91 -8.97 2.59 15.91
CA ASN A 91 -9.59 2.86 17.22
C ASN A 91 -8.63 2.63 18.39
N GLY A 92 -7.36 3.02 18.23
CA GLY A 92 -6.33 2.87 19.26
C GLY A 92 -5.79 1.46 19.41
N LYS A 93 -6.24 0.50 18.63
CA LYS A 93 -5.75 -0.87 18.65
C LYS A 93 -4.80 -1.11 17.48
N THR A 94 -3.68 -1.80 17.78
CA THR A 94 -2.69 -2.18 16.77
C THR A 94 -2.87 -3.65 16.43
N GLU A 95 -2.96 -3.96 15.14
CA GLU A 95 -3.17 -5.32 14.65
C GLU A 95 -2.17 -5.62 13.54
N ALA A 96 -1.49 -6.75 13.63
CA ALA A 96 -0.52 -7.16 12.61
C ALA A 96 -1.19 -7.36 11.25
N LEU A 97 -0.49 -6.96 10.21
CA LEU A 97 -0.90 -7.17 8.83
C LEU A 97 0.17 -8.03 8.14
N PRO A 98 0.04 -9.37 8.19
CA PRO A 98 1.06 -10.24 7.59
C PRO A 98 1.26 -9.93 6.12
N THR A 99 2.52 -9.78 5.71
CA THR A 99 2.88 -9.38 4.35
C THR A 99 4.10 -10.17 3.88
N ASP A 100 3.92 -10.98 2.85
CA ASP A 100 5.01 -11.77 2.26
C ASP A 100 5.81 -10.96 1.26
N VAL A 101 5.12 -10.14 0.46
CA VAL A 101 5.73 -9.33 -0.59
C VAL A 101 5.14 -7.93 -0.55
N VAL A 102 6.01 -6.93 -0.64
CA VAL A 102 5.62 -5.53 -0.82
C VAL A 102 5.93 -5.13 -2.25
N PHE A 103 4.93 -4.60 -2.93
CA PHE A 103 5.06 -4.13 -4.31
C PHE A 103 4.91 -2.60 -4.32
N PRO A 104 6.02 -1.85 -4.25
CA PRO A 104 5.93 -0.40 -4.25
C PRO A 104 5.71 0.12 -5.68
N VAL A 105 4.66 0.89 -5.86
CA VAL A 105 4.36 1.57 -7.13
C VAL A 105 4.46 3.06 -6.85
N LEU A 106 5.69 3.51 -6.59
CA LEU A 106 5.98 4.87 -6.18
C LEU A 106 6.91 5.54 -7.18
N HIS A 107 6.66 6.81 -7.44
CA HIS A 107 7.45 7.62 -8.34
C HIS A 107 7.97 8.86 -7.62
N GLY A 108 9.09 9.40 -8.08
CA GLY A 108 9.68 10.61 -7.53
C GLY A 108 10.64 10.34 -6.38
N THR A 109 11.11 11.42 -5.73
CA THR A 109 12.24 11.38 -4.81
C THR A 109 12.05 10.42 -3.65
N TYR A 110 10.88 10.45 -3.00
CA TYR A 110 10.65 9.65 -1.79
C TYR A 110 10.35 8.18 -2.08
N GLY A 111 9.94 7.84 -3.30
CA GLY A 111 9.67 6.46 -3.68
C GLY A 111 10.85 5.81 -4.39
N GLU A 112 11.45 6.53 -5.33
CA GLU A 112 12.48 5.98 -6.21
C GLU A 112 13.88 5.99 -5.63
N ASP A 113 14.16 6.86 -4.65
CA ASP A 113 15.48 6.95 -4.04
C ASP A 113 15.75 5.91 -2.97
N GLY A 114 14.80 5.00 -2.75
CA GLY A 114 14.99 3.89 -1.82
C GLY A 114 14.59 4.16 -0.38
N LEU A 115 14.04 5.33 -0.05
CA LEU A 115 13.65 5.64 1.33
C LEU A 115 12.58 4.67 1.84
N VAL A 116 11.54 4.43 1.05
CA VAL A 116 10.48 3.50 1.44
C VAL A 116 11.02 2.07 1.51
N GLN A 117 11.83 1.67 0.53
CA GLN A 117 12.42 0.34 0.52
C GLN A 117 13.33 0.12 1.72
N GLY A 118 14.15 1.11 2.07
CA GLY A 118 15.00 1.03 3.26
C GLY A 118 14.19 0.88 4.54
N LEU A 119 13.08 1.62 4.67
CA LEU A 119 12.20 1.51 5.81
C LEU A 119 11.58 0.11 5.91
N LEU A 120 11.17 -0.47 4.79
CA LEU A 120 10.60 -1.81 4.75
C LEU A 120 11.64 -2.89 5.07
N GLU A 121 12.88 -2.73 4.61
CA GLU A 121 13.97 -3.63 4.96
C GLU A 121 14.25 -3.62 6.46
N MET A 122 14.17 -2.47 7.10
CA MET A 122 14.34 -2.36 8.55
C MET A 122 13.24 -3.10 9.32
N ALA A 123 12.06 -3.28 8.72
CA ALA A 123 10.95 -4.01 9.33
C ALA A 123 11.12 -5.53 9.27
N GLU A 124 11.95 -6.01 8.37
CA GLU A 124 12.28 -7.43 8.27
C GLU A 124 13.28 -7.81 9.38
#